data_c14464d2f4c7e31e8394a2ff47236236
#
_entry.id   c14464d2f4c7e31e8394a2ff47236236
#
_cell.length_a   1.000
_cell.length_b   1.000
_cell.length_c   1.000
_cell.angle_alpha   90.00
_cell.angle_beta   90.00
_cell.angle_gamma   90.00
#
_symmetry.space_group_name_H-M   'P 1'
#
loop_
_entity.id
_entity.type
_entity.pdbx_description
1 polymer ?
#
loop_
_entity_poly.entity_id
_entity_poly.type
_entity_poly.pdbx_seq_one_letter_code
_entity_poly.pdbx_strand_id
1 'polypeptide(L)'
;MSMKYKLYTLVGGAVGTNCYILTGEDGGAIVFDIPDGCGGKIADFCAKHQIVPLAVFLTHGHFDHCGGVAEFLRHFGVKVYGNANDAPLAAVAAANRYGVKAENCEITDFVGDGQTVNVGGFSVEVLFTPGHTKGSVCYFIEDMMFSGDTLFHGDIGRTDFPESDSLAMEISLKKLSAIEMNYFVYPGHEESTTLVAEKRENPYLK
;
A
#
# COMPACT_ATOMS: atom_id res chain seq x y z
N MET A 1 -11.83 8.84 23.48
CA MET A 1 -10.43 8.33 23.40
C MET A 1 -9.72 9.15 22.35
N SER A 2 -8.55 9.70 22.66
CA SER A 2 -7.70 10.36 21.66
C SER A 2 -7.34 9.32 20.60
N MET A 3 -7.45 9.65 19.30
CA MET A 3 -6.98 8.74 18.26
C MET A 3 -5.47 8.58 18.40
N LYS A 4 -5.01 7.36 18.59
CA LYS A 4 -3.59 6.99 18.74
C LYS A 4 -2.75 7.37 17.50
N TYR A 5 -3.40 7.49 16.35
CA TYR A 5 -2.77 7.77 15.05
C TYR A 5 -3.50 8.88 14.31
N LYS A 6 -2.75 9.58 13.45
CA LYS A 6 -3.29 10.52 12.48
C LYS A 6 -2.92 10.05 11.07
N LEU A 7 -3.90 9.93 10.20
CA LEU A 7 -3.73 9.51 8.81
C LEU A 7 -3.79 10.72 7.89
N TYR A 8 -2.83 10.81 6.97
CA TYR A 8 -2.85 11.73 5.84
C TYR A 8 -2.92 10.93 4.55
N THR A 9 -3.72 11.40 3.61
CA THR A 9 -3.81 10.85 2.25
C THR A 9 -3.30 11.89 1.27
N LEU A 10 -2.32 11.51 0.46
CA LEU A 10 -1.77 12.32 -0.62
C LEU A 10 -2.00 11.58 -1.93
N VAL A 11 -2.76 12.17 -2.85
CA VAL A 11 -3.02 11.56 -4.16
C VAL A 11 -2.01 12.08 -5.17
N GLY A 12 -1.40 11.20 -5.94
CA GLY A 12 -0.39 11.60 -6.92
C GLY A 12 -0.08 10.56 -7.99
N GLY A 13 1.00 10.83 -8.72
CA GLY A 13 1.40 9.97 -9.84
C GLY A 13 0.52 10.12 -11.08
N ALA A 14 0.82 9.33 -12.10
CA ALA A 14 0.16 9.42 -13.40
C ALA A 14 -1.28 8.91 -13.40
N VAL A 15 -1.62 8.02 -12.46
CA VAL A 15 -2.95 7.38 -12.40
C VAL A 15 -3.71 7.68 -11.10
N GLY A 16 -3.22 8.65 -10.30
CA GLY A 16 -3.94 9.11 -9.12
C GLY A 16 -3.88 8.15 -7.94
N THR A 17 -2.71 7.55 -7.70
CA THR A 17 -2.50 6.60 -6.61
C THR A 17 -2.50 7.29 -5.24
N ASN A 18 -3.10 6.66 -4.26
CA ASN A 18 -3.13 7.09 -2.88
C ASN A 18 -1.82 6.70 -2.17
N CYS A 19 -1.14 7.70 -1.61
CA CYS A 19 -0.07 7.51 -0.63
C CYS A 19 -0.63 7.81 0.75
N TYR A 20 -0.47 6.91 1.69
CA TYR A 20 -0.94 7.09 3.06
C TYR A 20 0.23 7.29 4.01
N ILE A 21 0.15 8.33 4.85
CA ILE A 21 1.13 8.60 5.91
C ILE A 21 0.40 8.47 7.24
N LEU A 22 0.72 7.43 7.99
CA LEU A 22 0.17 7.17 9.32
C LEU A 22 1.15 7.61 10.38
N THR A 23 0.79 8.63 11.16
CA THR A 23 1.67 9.20 12.19
C THR A 23 1.21 8.82 13.59
N GLY A 24 2.17 8.47 14.46
CA GLY A 24 1.98 8.35 15.90
C GLY A 24 2.02 9.70 16.63
N GLU A 25 1.72 9.69 17.91
CA GLU A 25 1.71 10.90 18.77
C GLU A 25 3.09 11.56 18.91
N ASP A 26 4.17 10.80 18.74
CA ASP A 26 5.56 11.24 18.81
C ASP A 26 6.08 11.86 17.49
N GLY A 27 5.23 11.90 16.44
CA GLY A 27 5.59 12.38 15.12
C GLY A 27 6.29 11.34 14.23
N GLY A 28 6.59 10.15 14.75
CA GLY A 28 7.05 9.02 13.96
C GLY A 28 5.95 8.54 13.00
N ALA A 29 6.29 8.12 11.79
CA ALA A 29 5.31 7.73 10.80
C ALA A 29 5.74 6.53 9.96
N ILE A 30 4.77 5.78 9.48
CA ILE A 30 4.94 4.81 8.40
C ILE A 30 4.19 5.29 7.16
N VAL A 31 4.75 4.98 5.99
CA VAL A 31 4.23 5.43 4.70
C VAL A 31 3.83 4.20 3.88
N PHE A 32 2.61 4.20 3.35
CA PHE A 32 2.13 3.15 2.44
C PHE A 32 2.10 3.71 1.02
N ASP A 33 2.82 3.05 0.14
CA ASP A 33 3.00 3.35 -1.27
C ASP A 33 3.49 4.79 -1.54
N ILE A 34 4.34 4.94 -2.52
CA ILE A 34 4.85 6.24 -2.94
C ILE A 34 4.75 6.34 -4.47
N PRO A 35 3.76 7.10 -4.98
CA PRO A 35 3.50 7.21 -6.40
C PRO A 35 4.68 7.75 -7.19
N ASP A 36 4.71 7.38 -8.47
CA ASP A 36 5.67 7.88 -9.45
C ASP A 36 5.75 9.41 -9.46
N GLY A 37 6.97 9.95 -9.43
CA GLY A 37 7.25 11.39 -9.43
C GLY A 37 6.75 12.17 -8.21
N CYS A 38 6.39 11.47 -7.12
CA CYS A 38 5.87 12.08 -5.90
C CYS A 38 6.81 12.00 -4.70
N GLY A 39 7.93 11.27 -4.79
CA GLY A 39 8.83 11.04 -3.65
C GLY A 39 9.31 12.33 -2.98
N GLY A 40 9.78 13.32 -3.77
CA GLY A 40 10.20 14.62 -3.25
C GLY A 40 9.06 15.42 -2.62
N LYS A 41 7.87 15.43 -3.24
CA LYS A 41 6.69 16.14 -2.71
C LYS A 41 6.23 15.56 -1.36
N ILE A 42 6.27 14.23 -1.23
CA ILE A 42 5.92 13.53 0.00
C ILE A 42 6.98 13.83 1.08
N ALA A 43 8.26 13.87 0.72
CA ALA A 43 9.33 14.26 1.62
C ALA A 43 9.17 15.71 2.12
N ASP A 44 8.86 16.65 1.24
CA ASP A 44 8.57 18.03 1.58
C ASP A 44 7.36 18.17 2.51
N PHE A 45 6.31 17.36 2.26
CA PHE A 45 5.14 17.31 3.14
C PHE A 45 5.53 16.84 4.53
N CYS A 46 6.32 15.77 4.66
CA CYS A 46 6.80 15.26 5.93
C CYS A 46 7.63 16.35 6.68
N ALA A 47 8.55 16.99 5.99
CA ALA A 47 9.37 18.04 6.58
C ALA A 47 8.52 19.23 7.09
N LYS A 48 7.57 19.70 6.27
CA LYS A 48 6.65 20.80 6.61
C LYS A 48 5.80 20.50 7.85
N HIS A 49 5.37 19.24 8.01
CA HIS A 49 4.51 18.82 9.11
C HIS A 49 5.28 18.21 10.29
N GLN A 50 6.62 18.27 10.29
CA GLN A 50 7.50 17.69 11.33
C GLN A 50 7.25 16.19 11.54
N ILE A 51 6.92 15.48 10.45
CA ILE A 51 6.72 14.04 10.42
C ILE A 51 8.08 13.37 10.17
N VAL A 52 8.39 12.34 10.94
CA VAL A 52 9.62 11.54 10.82
C VAL A 52 9.27 10.16 10.25
N PRO A 53 9.47 9.92 8.95
CA PRO A 53 9.25 8.59 8.36
C PRO A 53 10.20 7.56 8.99
N LEU A 54 9.66 6.41 9.36
CA LEU A 54 10.37 5.29 9.99
C LEU A 54 10.49 4.09 9.04
N ALA A 55 9.53 3.94 8.12
CA ALA A 55 9.50 2.89 7.12
C ALA A 55 8.55 3.25 5.97
N VAL A 56 8.78 2.60 4.82
CA VAL A 56 7.84 2.52 3.70
C VAL A 56 7.32 1.09 3.63
N PHE A 57 6.01 0.92 3.44
CA PHE A 57 5.34 -0.36 3.20
C PHE A 57 4.72 -0.31 1.80
N LEU A 58 5.12 -1.24 0.94
CA LEU A 58 4.56 -1.38 -0.40
C LEU A 58 3.47 -2.44 -0.40
N THR A 59 2.28 -2.07 -0.85
CA THR A 59 1.18 -3.01 -1.04
C THR A 59 1.49 -3.97 -2.19
N HIS A 60 2.17 -3.47 -3.24
CA HIS A 60 2.65 -4.25 -4.38
C HIS A 60 3.71 -3.47 -5.19
N GLY A 61 4.24 -4.10 -6.24
CA GLY A 61 5.42 -3.61 -6.96
C GLY A 61 5.15 -2.81 -8.23
N HIS A 62 3.92 -2.37 -8.54
CA HIS A 62 3.66 -1.55 -9.71
C HIS A 62 4.30 -0.16 -9.59
N PHE A 63 4.67 0.41 -10.74
CA PHE A 63 5.39 1.68 -10.82
C PHE A 63 4.69 2.85 -10.14
N ASP A 64 3.37 2.85 -10.17
CA ASP A 64 2.52 3.89 -9.58
C ASP A 64 2.38 3.75 -8.05
N HIS A 65 2.81 2.63 -7.46
CA HIS A 65 2.88 2.42 -6.01
C HIS A 65 4.30 2.51 -5.46
N CYS A 66 5.33 2.22 -6.28
CA CYS A 66 6.71 2.20 -5.81
C CYS A 66 7.64 3.17 -6.54
N GLY A 67 7.21 3.77 -7.66
CA GLY A 67 8.07 4.57 -8.54
C GLY A 67 8.58 5.89 -7.97
N GLY A 68 8.05 6.34 -6.85
CA GLY A 68 8.54 7.51 -6.10
C GLY A 68 9.44 7.17 -4.90
N VAL A 69 9.57 5.88 -4.56
CA VAL A 69 10.31 5.43 -3.36
C VAL A 69 11.78 5.83 -3.42
N ALA A 70 12.47 5.58 -4.53
CA ALA A 70 13.89 5.90 -4.64
C ALA A 70 14.16 7.41 -4.46
N GLU A 71 13.28 8.28 -4.98
CA GLU A 71 13.37 9.72 -4.74
C GLU A 71 13.16 10.05 -3.26
N PHE A 72 12.15 9.45 -2.62
CA PHE A 72 11.87 9.64 -1.20
C PHE A 72 13.03 9.19 -0.30
N LEU A 73 13.67 8.06 -0.60
CA LEU A 73 14.81 7.53 0.15
C LEU A 73 16.06 8.42 0.09
N ARG A 74 16.17 9.33 -0.90
CA ARG A 74 17.24 10.34 -0.89
C ARG A 74 17.10 11.38 0.23
N HIS A 75 15.90 11.50 0.79
CA HIS A 75 15.61 12.39 1.93
C HIS A 75 15.60 11.64 3.28
N PHE A 76 15.17 10.35 3.24
CA PHE A 76 14.99 9.54 4.44
C PHE A 76 15.58 8.15 4.24
N GLY A 77 16.61 7.80 4.99
CA GLY A 77 17.25 6.48 4.93
C GLY A 77 16.48 5.42 5.72
N VAL A 78 15.28 5.07 5.25
CA VAL A 78 14.38 4.12 5.91
C VAL A 78 14.28 2.79 5.15
N LYS A 79 13.81 1.74 5.83
CA LYS A 79 13.54 0.44 5.24
C LYS A 79 12.30 0.49 4.35
N VAL A 80 12.32 -0.35 3.31
CA VAL A 80 11.19 -0.59 2.40
C VAL A 80 10.73 -2.01 2.58
N TYR A 81 9.54 -2.17 3.14
CA TYR A 81 8.88 -3.46 3.32
C TYR A 81 7.97 -3.77 2.13
N GLY A 82 7.97 -5.03 1.68
CA GLY A 82 7.11 -5.50 0.60
C GLY A 82 7.24 -7.01 0.41
N ASN A 83 6.42 -7.61 -0.43
CA ASN A 83 6.48 -9.04 -0.66
C ASN A 83 7.59 -9.40 -1.68
N ALA A 84 8.31 -10.48 -1.43
CA ALA A 84 9.42 -10.93 -2.28
C ALA A 84 9.00 -11.26 -3.73
N ASN A 85 7.73 -11.67 -3.94
CA ASN A 85 7.23 -11.99 -5.28
C ASN A 85 7.12 -10.76 -6.19
N ASP A 86 7.03 -9.56 -5.60
CA ASP A 86 6.96 -8.30 -6.34
C ASP A 86 8.31 -7.56 -6.43
N ALA A 87 9.36 -8.05 -5.78
CA ALA A 87 10.68 -7.44 -5.89
C ALA A 87 11.19 -7.32 -7.34
N PRO A 88 11.00 -8.33 -8.24
CA PRO A 88 11.36 -8.18 -9.64
C PRO A 88 10.55 -7.09 -10.38
N LEU A 89 9.28 -6.91 -10.02
CA LEU A 89 8.40 -5.90 -10.63
C LEU A 89 8.81 -4.48 -10.18
N ALA A 90 9.03 -4.28 -8.90
CA ALA A 90 9.50 -3.02 -8.33
C ALA A 90 10.90 -2.62 -8.87
N ALA A 91 11.79 -3.60 -9.06
CA ALA A 91 13.14 -3.37 -9.59
C ALA A 91 13.17 -2.88 -11.04
N VAL A 92 12.05 -2.94 -11.76
CA VAL A 92 11.93 -2.47 -13.16
C VAL A 92 10.85 -1.39 -13.33
N ALA A 93 10.40 -0.74 -12.26
CA ALA A 93 9.35 0.28 -12.28
C ALA A 93 9.64 1.42 -13.28
N ALA A 94 10.90 1.80 -13.47
CA ALA A 94 11.31 2.81 -14.46
C ALA A 94 11.06 2.38 -15.92
N ALA A 95 10.98 1.07 -16.18
CA ALA A 95 10.73 0.52 -17.52
C ALA A 95 9.24 0.30 -17.80
N ASN A 96 8.35 1.02 -17.09
CA ASN A 96 6.92 0.89 -17.25
C ASN A 96 6.47 1.18 -18.68
N ARG A 97 5.47 0.43 -19.16
CA ARG A 97 4.94 0.51 -20.54
C ARG A 97 4.15 1.81 -20.84
N TYR A 98 3.90 2.61 -19.83
CA TYR A 98 3.10 3.83 -19.95
C TYR A 98 3.95 5.07 -20.24
N GLY A 99 5.30 4.95 -20.25
CA GLY A 99 6.22 6.07 -20.47
C GLY A 99 6.20 7.11 -19.35
N VAL A 100 5.74 6.71 -18.18
CA VAL A 100 5.66 7.56 -16.99
C VAL A 100 7.02 7.65 -16.31
N LYS A 101 7.35 8.82 -15.76
CA LYS A 101 8.58 9.02 -15.00
C LYS A 101 8.48 8.35 -13.63
N ALA A 102 8.98 7.13 -13.55
CA ALA A 102 9.15 6.38 -12.32
C ALA A 102 10.61 6.00 -12.13
N GLU A 103 11.01 5.68 -10.90
CA GLU A 103 12.34 5.14 -10.59
C GLU A 103 12.20 3.67 -10.14
N ASN A 104 13.25 2.88 -10.37
CA ASN A 104 13.31 1.53 -9.85
C ASN A 104 13.32 1.54 -8.33
N CYS A 105 12.61 0.61 -7.72
CA CYS A 105 12.52 0.48 -6.28
C CYS A 105 13.13 -0.84 -5.81
N GLU A 106 13.91 -0.77 -4.74
CA GLU A 106 14.43 -1.94 -4.03
C GLU A 106 13.60 -2.18 -2.76
N ILE A 107 13.02 -3.37 -2.65
CA ILE A 107 12.40 -3.84 -1.40
C ILE A 107 13.53 -4.38 -0.52
N THR A 108 13.80 -3.73 0.61
CA THR A 108 14.93 -4.06 1.48
C THR A 108 14.59 -5.14 2.50
N ASP A 109 13.33 -5.24 2.90
CA ASP A 109 12.85 -6.16 3.92
C ASP A 109 11.58 -6.87 3.44
N PHE A 110 11.63 -8.19 3.34
CA PHE A 110 10.50 -8.96 2.82
C PHE A 110 9.48 -9.29 3.92
N VAL A 111 8.21 -9.22 3.54
CA VAL A 111 7.09 -9.62 4.38
C VAL A 111 6.33 -10.81 3.79
N GLY A 112 5.75 -11.62 4.69
CA GLY A 112 4.96 -12.81 4.35
C GLY A 112 3.60 -12.84 5.02
N ASP A 113 2.77 -13.81 4.61
CA ASP A 113 1.40 -14.00 5.12
C ASP A 113 1.40 -14.26 6.63
N GLY A 114 0.52 -13.58 7.37
CA GLY A 114 0.38 -13.71 8.82
C GLY A 114 1.51 -13.09 9.64
N GLN A 115 2.49 -12.45 9.00
CA GLN A 115 3.60 -11.79 9.71
C GLN A 115 3.10 -10.49 10.35
N THR A 116 3.65 -10.17 11.54
CA THR A 116 3.54 -8.85 12.16
C THR A 116 4.90 -8.15 12.14
N VAL A 117 4.95 -6.96 11.56
CA VAL A 117 6.14 -6.09 11.53
C VAL A 117 5.97 -4.97 12.55
N ASN A 118 6.93 -4.86 13.48
CA ASN A 118 6.92 -3.80 14.50
C ASN A 118 7.94 -2.72 14.14
N VAL A 119 7.47 -1.48 13.96
CA VAL A 119 8.30 -0.31 13.61
C VAL A 119 7.82 0.90 14.39
N GLY A 120 8.68 1.50 15.23
CA GLY A 120 8.40 2.79 15.88
C GLY A 120 7.07 2.86 16.64
N GLY A 121 6.68 1.75 17.30
CA GLY A 121 5.40 1.68 18.02
C GLY A 121 4.18 1.29 17.15
N PHE A 122 4.35 1.17 15.83
CA PHE A 122 3.34 0.59 14.93
C PHE A 122 3.47 -0.93 14.90
N SER A 123 2.35 -1.64 14.98
CA SER A 123 2.25 -3.08 14.79
C SER A 123 1.47 -3.32 13.50
N VAL A 124 2.16 -3.71 12.44
CA VAL A 124 1.62 -3.87 11.09
C VAL A 124 1.43 -5.36 10.81
N GLU A 125 0.20 -5.82 10.72
CA GLU A 125 -0.12 -7.19 10.33
C GLU A 125 -0.21 -7.30 8.81
N VAL A 126 0.25 -8.41 8.25
CA VAL A 126 0.33 -8.66 6.82
C VAL A 126 -0.61 -9.79 6.42
N LEU A 127 -1.49 -9.54 5.47
CA LEU A 127 -2.28 -10.56 4.80
C LEU A 127 -1.84 -10.64 3.33
N PHE A 128 -1.39 -11.81 2.90
CA PHE A 128 -1.04 -12.06 1.52
C PHE A 128 -2.30 -12.22 0.66
N THR A 129 -2.44 -11.32 -0.33
CA THR A 129 -3.61 -11.18 -1.19
C THR A 129 -3.22 -11.12 -2.68
N PRO A 130 -2.55 -12.17 -3.21
CA PRO A 130 -2.14 -12.18 -4.61
C PRO A 130 -3.34 -12.15 -5.56
N GLY A 131 -3.11 -11.63 -6.76
CA GLY A 131 -4.13 -11.59 -7.80
C GLY A 131 -3.94 -10.42 -8.75
N HIS A 132 -3.90 -9.19 -8.25
CA HIS A 132 -3.52 -8.01 -9.03
C HIS A 132 -2.03 -8.09 -9.43
N THR A 133 -1.18 -8.39 -8.45
CA THR A 133 0.19 -8.87 -8.68
C THR A 133 0.44 -10.17 -7.92
N LYS A 134 1.60 -10.80 -8.18
CA LYS A 134 2.00 -12.01 -7.46
C LYS A 134 2.37 -11.76 -6.01
N GLY A 135 2.75 -10.52 -5.67
CA GLY A 135 3.20 -10.11 -4.35
C GLY A 135 2.25 -9.17 -3.62
N SER A 136 1.03 -8.94 -4.13
CA SER A 136 0.05 -8.07 -3.48
C SER A 136 -0.23 -8.50 -2.04
N VAL A 137 -0.25 -7.52 -1.13
CA VAL A 137 -0.56 -7.68 0.30
C VAL A 137 -1.51 -6.59 0.77
N CYS A 138 -2.35 -6.93 1.75
CA CYS A 138 -3.06 -5.96 2.57
C CYS A 138 -2.33 -5.82 3.91
N TYR A 139 -2.21 -4.59 4.41
CA TYR A 139 -1.66 -4.29 5.72
C TYR A 139 -2.75 -3.86 6.68
N PHE A 140 -2.67 -4.31 7.93
CA PHE A 140 -3.65 -4.01 8.97
C PHE A 140 -2.96 -3.35 10.16
N ILE A 141 -3.58 -2.28 10.67
CA ILE A 141 -3.15 -1.59 11.90
C ILE A 141 -4.41 -1.14 12.63
N GLU A 142 -4.63 -1.67 13.85
CA GLU A 142 -5.83 -1.41 14.63
C GLU A 142 -7.11 -1.72 13.81
N ASP A 143 -7.93 -0.72 13.46
CA ASP A 143 -9.14 -0.83 12.64
C ASP A 143 -8.95 -0.37 11.19
N MET A 144 -7.71 -0.17 10.75
CA MET A 144 -7.36 0.28 9.39
C MET A 144 -6.82 -0.87 8.55
N MET A 145 -7.27 -0.96 7.29
CA MET A 145 -6.76 -1.87 6.26
C MET A 145 -6.29 -1.06 5.05
N PHE A 146 -5.00 -1.16 4.74
CA PHE A 146 -4.41 -0.61 3.52
C PHE A 146 -4.39 -1.72 2.47
N SER A 147 -5.35 -1.67 1.55
CA SER A 147 -5.63 -2.79 0.63
C SER A 147 -4.84 -2.74 -0.68
N GLY A 148 -4.14 -1.63 -0.98
CA GLY A 148 -3.56 -1.45 -2.30
C GLY A 148 -4.60 -1.72 -3.38
N ASP A 149 -4.19 -2.46 -4.41
CA ASP A 149 -5.05 -2.83 -5.54
C ASP A 149 -5.70 -4.22 -5.39
N THR A 150 -5.93 -4.66 -4.14
CA THR A 150 -6.72 -5.86 -3.88
C THR A 150 -8.22 -5.53 -3.81
N LEU A 151 -8.61 -4.50 -3.06
CA LEU A 151 -10.01 -4.12 -2.83
C LEU A 151 -10.16 -2.61 -2.90
N PHE A 152 -11.11 -2.15 -3.73
CA PHE A 152 -11.53 -0.76 -3.88
C PHE A 152 -12.96 -0.54 -3.38
N HIS A 153 -13.41 0.69 -3.40
CA HIS A 153 -14.80 1.02 -3.16
C HIS A 153 -15.70 0.53 -4.32
N GLY A 154 -16.41 -0.57 -4.10
CA GLY A 154 -17.31 -1.18 -5.08
C GLY A 154 -16.63 -1.93 -6.23
N ASP A 155 -15.30 -2.06 -6.22
CA ASP A 155 -14.51 -2.71 -7.27
C ASP A 155 -13.30 -3.44 -6.68
N ILE A 156 -12.47 -4.03 -7.54
CA ILE A 156 -11.21 -4.70 -7.22
C ILE A 156 -10.12 -4.32 -8.21
N GLY A 157 -8.86 -4.54 -7.85
CA GLY A 157 -7.75 -4.40 -8.79
C GLY A 157 -7.90 -5.33 -9.99
N ARG A 158 -7.58 -4.83 -11.18
CA ARG A 158 -7.64 -5.61 -12.42
C ARG A 158 -6.72 -6.83 -12.38
N THR A 159 -7.12 -7.87 -13.10
CA THR A 159 -6.42 -9.17 -13.11
C THR A 159 -6.05 -9.63 -14.53
N ASP A 160 -5.93 -8.68 -15.47
CA ASP A 160 -5.63 -8.94 -16.88
C ASP A 160 -4.20 -8.56 -17.31
N PHE A 161 -3.33 -8.18 -16.35
CA PHE A 161 -1.91 -7.98 -16.60
C PHE A 161 -1.16 -9.32 -16.71
N PRO A 162 0.03 -9.37 -17.36
CA PRO A 162 0.83 -10.59 -17.45
C PRO A 162 1.27 -11.15 -16.08
N GLU A 163 1.42 -10.29 -15.09
CA GLU A 163 1.78 -10.61 -13.71
C GLU A 163 0.58 -10.97 -12.82
N SER A 164 -0.65 -10.75 -13.31
CA SER A 164 -1.89 -10.96 -12.56
C SER A 164 -2.39 -12.41 -12.64
N ASP A 165 -3.28 -12.77 -11.70
CA ASP A 165 -3.96 -14.07 -11.64
C ASP A 165 -5.36 -13.89 -11.06
N SER A 166 -6.40 -14.09 -11.89
CA SER A 166 -7.80 -13.91 -11.48
C SER A 166 -8.26 -14.97 -10.47
N LEU A 167 -7.73 -16.19 -10.54
CA LEU A 167 -8.05 -17.22 -9.56
C LEU A 167 -7.44 -16.92 -8.18
N ALA A 168 -6.18 -16.43 -8.18
CA ALA A 168 -5.55 -15.99 -6.95
C ALA A 168 -6.30 -14.78 -6.33
N MET A 169 -6.79 -13.85 -7.15
CA MET A 169 -7.64 -12.73 -6.68
C MET A 169 -8.93 -13.25 -6.03
N GLU A 170 -9.62 -14.18 -6.65
CA GLU A 170 -10.84 -14.78 -6.07
C GLU A 170 -10.57 -15.41 -4.69
N ILE A 171 -9.45 -16.12 -4.53
CA ILE A 171 -9.02 -16.68 -3.24
C ILE A 171 -8.72 -15.59 -2.23
N SER A 172 -8.06 -14.53 -2.65
CA SER A 172 -7.73 -13.38 -1.79
C SER A 172 -8.98 -12.65 -1.31
N LEU A 173 -9.96 -12.44 -2.19
CA LEU A 173 -11.25 -11.84 -1.83
C LEU A 173 -12.05 -12.71 -0.86
N LYS A 174 -12.00 -14.04 -1.00
CA LYS A 174 -12.60 -14.96 -0.03
C LYS A 174 -11.97 -14.84 1.36
N LYS A 175 -10.63 -14.65 1.44
CA LYS A 175 -9.97 -14.37 2.72
C LYS A 175 -10.52 -13.08 3.34
N LEU A 176 -10.63 -11.99 2.56
CA LEU A 176 -11.18 -10.72 3.04
C LEU A 176 -12.65 -10.84 3.48
N SER A 177 -13.47 -11.57 2.72
CA SER A 177 -14.88 -11.83 3.07
C SER A 177 -15.05 -12.59 4.40
N ALA A 178 -14.08 -13.43 4.76
CA ALA A 178 -14.10 -14.22 6.00
C ALA A 178 -13.70 -13.42 7.26
N ILE A 179 -13.12 -12.22 7.11
CA ILE A 179 -12.74 -11.38 8.24
C ILE A 179 -14.00 -10.87 8.96
N GLU A 180 -14.15 -11.15 10.25
CA GLU A 180 -15.35 -10.74 11.02
C GLU A 180 -15.31 -9.26 11.43
N MET A 181 -14.11 -8.74 11.74
CA MET A 181 -13.92 -7.35 12.16
C MET A 181 -14.22 -6.39 11.00
N ASN A 182 -14.84 -5.25 11.32
CA ASN A 182 -15.02 -4.17 10.35
C ASN A 182 -13.79 -3.26 10.34
N TYR A 183 -13.12 -3.18 9.20
CA TYR A 183 -12.00 -2.28 8.97
C TYR A 183 -12.41 -1.08 8.13
N PHE A 184 -11.81 0.07 8.39
CA PHE A 184 -11.73 1.15 7.41
C PHE A 184 -10.75 0.73 6.32
N VAL A 185 -11.21 0.73 5.06
CA VAL A 185 -10.43 0.29 3.90
C VAL A 185 -9.84 1.51 3.20
N TYR A 186 -8.53 1.53 3.08
CA TYR A 186 -7.73 2.55 2.41
C TYR A 186 -7.11 1.94 1.15
N PRO A 187 -7.76 2.10 -0.03
CA PRO A 187 -7.32 1.46 -1.27
C PRO A 187 -6.18 2.20 -1.95
N GLY A 188 -5.54 1.55 -2.93
CA GLY A 188 -4.51 2.16 -3.77
C GLY A 188 -5.02 3.31 -4.63
N HIS A 189 -6.28 3.26 -5.02
CA HIS A 189 -6.94 4.27 -5.84
C HIS A 189 -8.32 4.60 -5.28
N GLU A 190 -8.83 5.78 -5.70
CA GLU A 190 -10.19 6.24 -5.38
C GLU A 190 -10.40 6.51 -3.88
N GLU A 191 -11.65 6.46 -3.44
CA GLU A 191 -12.04 6.83 -2.07
C GLU A 191 -11.98 5.64 -1.11
N SER A 192 -11.85 5.95 0.18
CA SER A 192 -11.90 4.96 1.26
C SER A 192 -13.32 4.44 1.47
N THR A 193 -13.41 3.22 2.01
CA THR A 193 -14.66 2.55 2.32
C THR A 193 -14.56 1.78 3.65
N THR A 194 -15.47 0.85 3.91
CA THR A 194 -15.38 -0.09 5.04
C THR A 194 -15.58 -1.51 4.56
N LEU A 195 -14.92 -2.47 5.20
CA LEU A 195 -15.02 -3.87 4.81
C LEU A 195 -16.46 -4.41 4.91
N VAL A 196 -17.25 -3.92 5.85
CA VAL A 196 -18.69 -4.27 5.97
C VAL A 196 -19.50 -3.73 4.79
N ALA A 197 -19.23 -2.50 4.32
CA ALA A 197 -19.89 -1.95 3.14
C ALA A 197 -19.55 -2.78 1.89
N GLU A 198 -18.27 -3.10 1.70
CA GLU A 198 -17.82 -3.89 0.56
C GLU A 198 -18.40 -5.31 0.55
N LYS A 199 -18.45 -5.99 1.69
CA LYS A 199 -19.11 -7.30 1.80
C LYS A 199 -20.60 -7.27 1.43
N ARG A 200 -21.26 -6.15 1.65
CA ARG A 200 -22.68 -5.98 1.34
C ARG A 200 -22.92 -5.60 -0.11
N GLU A 201 -22.10 -4.71 -0.66
CA GLU A 201 -22.39 -3.98 -1.91
C GLU A 201 -21.47 -4.37 -3.07
N ASN A 202 -20.19 -4.70 -2.80
CA ASN A 202 -19.21 -5.02 -3.81
C ASN A 202 -19.56 -6.36 -4.50
N PRO A 203 -19.72 -6.39 -5.85
CA PRO A 203 -20.11 -7.58 -6.57
C PRO A 203 -19.08 -8.71 -6.51
N TYR A 204 -17.82 -8.40 -6.23
CA TYR A 204 -16.71 -9.37 -6.19
C TYR A 204 -16.51 -10.03 -4.81
N LEU A 205 -17.12 -9.50 -3.74
CA LEU A 205 -17.06 -10.07 -2.39
C LEU A 205 -18.29 -10.93 -2.02
N LYS A 206 -19.18 -11.17 -2.95
CA LYS A 206 -20.40 -11.98 -2.75
C LYS A 206 -20.18 -13.46 -2.89
#